data_ddf5872a9dd362a9255d9751649baa67
#
_entry.id   ddf5872a9dd362a9255d9751649baa67
#
_cell.length_a   1.000
_cell.length_b   1.000
_cell.length_c   1.000
_cell.angle_alpha   90.00
_cell.angle_beta   90.00
_cell.angle_gamma   90.00
#
_symmetry.space_group_name_H-M   'P 1'
#
loop_
_entity.id
_entity.type
_entity.pdbx_description
1 polymer ?
#
loop_
_entity_poly.entity_id
_entity_poly.type
_entity_poly.pdbx_seq_one_letter_code
_entity_poly.pdbx_strand_id
1 'polypeptide(L)'
;MLLAEARWIGKALARVEPEKLSPLLNVGSGTAETREKIQPWIDREIFAPLRQRGVAIQHLDIQEGEGIDLHGDLYDDAFVARLGGSGYRSLLCCNVLEHVENPAAIAAKLERIIPVGGYLLFTVPNSYPYHPDPIDTMYRPSLEQFVQLFPHCNLVEGAVQNCGTGWDFVERNPLVMFAKVKRRLAGRTEHGGTKGTASFLPWLFKSFKINCVLLRKERGT
;
A
#
# COMPACT_ATOMS: atom_id res chain seq x y z
N MET A 1 -4.64 4.04 2.73
CA MET A 1 -3.32 4.37 3.35
C MET A 1 -3.51 5.32 4.52
N LEU A 2 -2.74 5.14 5.62
CA LEU A 2 -2.81 6.00 6.80
C LEU A 2 -1.75 7.11 6.74
N LEU A 3 -2.01 8.28 7.35
CA LEU A 3 -1.09 9.43 7.27
C LEU A 3 0.32 9.12 7.81
N ALA A 4 0.42 8.40 8.93
CA ALA A 4 1.72 8.04 9.52
C ALA A 4 2.50 7.06 8.62
N GLU A 5 1.79 6.17 7.94
CA GLU A 5 2.34 5.29 6.92
C GLU A 5 2.89 6.09 5.72
N ALA A 6 2.08 7.00 5.15
CA ALA A 6 2.51 7.84 4.04
C ALA A 6 3.77 8.68 4.37
N ARG A 7 3.83 9.22 5.58
CA ARG A 7 5.01 9.95 6.07
C ARG A 7 6.25 9.08 6.19
N TRP A 8 6.09 7.84 6.64
CA TRP A 8 7.22 6.90 6.70
C TRP A 8 7.74 6.60 5.29
N ILE A 9 6.81 6.30 4.35
CA ILE A 9 7.13 6.05 2.94
C ILE A 9 7.91 7.24 2.35
N GLY A 10 7.38 8.46 2.48
CA GLY A 10 8.03 9.66 1.96
C GLY A 10 9.43 9.86 2.52
N LYS A 11 9.63 9.65 3.83
CA LYS A 11 10.95 9.73 4.48
C LYS A 11 11.91 8.66 4.00
N ALA A 12 11.45 7.42 3.82
CA ALA A 12 12.29 6.33 3.34
C ALA A 12 12.76 6.59 1.90
N LEU A 13 11.84 7.00 1.01
CA LEU A 13 12.15 7.31 -0.39
C LEU A 13 13.00 8.59 -0.54
N ALA A 14 12.89 9.55 0.37
CA ALA A 14 13.70 10.76 0.36
C ALA A 14 15.21 10.51 0.56
N ARG A 15 15.59 9.37 1.15
CA ARG A 15 16.98 8.97 1.39
C ARG A 15 17.64 8.26 0.22
N VAL A 16 16.85 7.88 -0.80
CA VAL A 16 17.37 7.22 -2.00
C VAL A 16 17.53 8.26 -3.10
N GLU A 17 18.64 8.21 -3.85
CA GLU A 17 18.87 9.11 -4.98
C GLU A 17 17.77 8.96 -6.04
N PRO A 18 17.28 10.08 -6.63
CA PRO A 18 16.17 10.06 -7.60
C PRO A 18 16.44 9.13 -8.80
N GLU A 19 17.69 9.07 -9.26
CA GLU A 19 18.12 8.27 -10.41
C GLU A 19 18.01 6.77 -10.13
N LYS A 20 18.07 6.37 -8.87
CA LYS A 20 17.88 4.98 -8.43
C LYS A 20 16.42 4.61 -8.23
N LEU A 21 15.54 5.61 -8.10
CA LEU A 21 14.11 5.42 -7.98
C LEU A 21 13.38 5.49 -9.33
N SER A 22 13.90 6.30 -10.27
CA SER A 22 13.22 6.62 -11.54
C SER A 22 13.59 5.65 -12.66
N PRO A 23 12.59 5.11 -13.39
CA PRO A 23 11.15 5.24 -13.19
C PRO A 23 10.62 4.37 -12.03
N LEU A 24 9.61 4.87 -11.33
CA LEU A 24 8.93 4.19 -10.22
C LEU A 24 7.56 3.65 -10.68
N LEU A 25 7.28 2.38 -10.40
CA LEU A 25 5.99 1.76 -10.58
C LEU A 25 5.22 1.75 -9.25
N ASN A 26 4.06 2.42 -9.20
CA ASN A 26 3.16 2.39 -8.05
C ASN A 26 2.03 1.39 -8.30
N VAL A 27 2.04 0.28 -7.61
CA VAL A 27 1.14 -0.88 -7.77
C VAL A 27 -0.01 -0.81 -6.77
N GLY A 28 -1.25 -1.05 -7.23
CA GLY A 28 -2.46 -0.85 -6.44
C GLY A 28 -2.66 0.63 -6.12
N SER A 29 -2.55 1.45 -7.15
CA SER A 29 -2.39 2.89 -7.00
C SER A 29 -3.66 3.60 -6.53
N GLY A 30 -4.83 3.02 -6.77
CA GLY A 30 -6.10 3.74 -6.74
C GLY A 30 -6.16 4.86 -7.80
N THR A 31 -7.25 5.60 -7.83
CA THR A 31 -7.43 6.74 -8.76
C THR A 31 -6.73 8.01 -8.27
N ALA A 32 -6.55 8.99 -9.15
CA ALA A 32 -6.09 10.34 -8.78
C ALA A 32 -6.98 10.95 -7.70
N GLU A 33 -8.31 10.79 -7.81
CA GLU A 33 -9.25 11.28 -6.80
C GLU A 33 -8.94 10.71 -5.41
N THR A 34 -8.63 9.41 -5.33
CA THR A 34 -8.26 8.77 -4.06
C THR A 34 -6.97 9.37 -3.48
N ARG A 35 -5.94 9.55 -4.32
CA ARG A 35 -4.63 10.01 -3.87
C ARG A 35 -4.57 11.50 -3.55
N GLU A 36 -5.38 12.32 -4.22
CA GLU A 36 -5.26 13.79 -4.18
C GLU A 36 -6.41 14.46 -3.43
N LYS A 37 -7.61 13.86 -3.40
CA LYS A 37 -8.80 14.45 -2.78
C LYS A 37 -9.28 13.70 -1.55
N ILE A 38 -9.43 12.36 -1.64
CA ILE A 38 -9.96 11.55 -0.54
C ILE A 38 -8.90 11.34 0.54
N GLN A 39 -7.66 11.05 0.13
CA GLN A 39 -6.50 10.84 1.00
C GLN A 39 -5.33 11.74 0.54
N PRO A 40 -5.46 13.07 0.60
CA PRO A 40 -4.51 14.02 -0.01
C PRO A 40 -3.09 13.94 0.57
N TRP A 41 -2.94 13.31 1.71
CA TRP A 41 -1.60 13.04 2.28
C TRP A 41 -0.81 12.04 1.44
N ILE A 42 -1.45 11.18 0.62
CA ILE A 42 -0.73 10.24 -0.26
C ILE A 42 0.09 11.03 -1.27
N ASP A 43 -0.54 11.94 -1.99
CA ASP A 43 0.18 12.79 -2.94
C ASP A 43 1.18 13.71 -2.24
N ARG A 44 0.74 14.40 -1.20
CA ARG A 44 1.56 15.40 -0.49
C ARG A 44 2.82 14.83 0.15
N GLU A 45 2.75 13.65 0.77
CA GLU A 45 3.87 13.08 1.52
C GLU A 45 4.75 12.17 0.63
N ILE A 46 4.22 11.64 -0.49
CA ILE A 46 4.92 10.65 -1.32
C ILE A 46 5.17 11.18 -2.73
N PHE A 47 4.10 11.39 -3.52
CA PHE A 47 4.27 11.58 -4.96
C PHE A 47 4.69 12.99 -5.36
N ALA A 48 4.16 14.03 -4.73
CA ALA A 48 4.57 15.40 -5.01
C ALA A 48 6.06 15.63 -4.73
N PRO A 49 6.64 15.19 -3.59
CA PRO A 49 8.08 15.27 -3.36
C PRO A 49 8.92 14.48 -4.37
N LEU A 50 8.46 13.30 -4.80
CA LEU A 50 9.16 12.50 -5.81
C LEU A 50 9.17 13.20 -7.16
N ARG A 51 8.03 13.73 -7.60
CA ARG A 51 7.94 14.51 -8.86
C ARG A 51 8.82 15.75 -8.83
N GLN A 52 8.87 16.47 -7.70
CA GLN A 52 9.77 17.62 -7.52
C GLN A 52 11.26 17.27 -7.65
N ARG A 53 11.61 16.01 -7.33
CA ARG A 53 12.96 15.47 -7.48
C ARG A 53 13.24 14.87 -8.87
N GLY A 54 12.27 14.97 -9.82
CA GLY A 54 12.41 14.46 -11.17
C GLY A 54 12.18 12.95 -11.32
N VAL A 55 11.59 12.28 -10.32
CA VAL A 55 11.25 10.86 -10.43
C VAL A 55 10.01 10.71 -11.31
N ALA A 56 10.17 9.97 -12.42
CA ALA A 56 9.04 9.54 -13.25
C ALA A 56 8.24 8.46 -12.51
N ILE A 57 6.92 8.60 -12.48
CA ILE A 57 6.03 7.71 -11.74
C ILE A 57 4.97 7.21 -12.70
N GLN A 58 4.70 5.90 -12.68
CA GLN A 58 3.55 5.29 -13.34
C GLN A 58 2.67 4.60 -12.33
N HIS A 59 1.38 4.83 -12.42
CA HIS A 59 0.35 4.30 -11.54
C HIS A 59 -0.33 3.10 -12.19
N LEU A 60 -0.22 1.93 -11.55
CA LEU A 60 -0.82 0.67 -11.98
C LEU A 60 -1.96 0.28 -11.03
N ASP A 61 -3.11 -0.06 -11.59
CA ASP A 61 -4.22 -0.65 -10.83
C ASP A 61 -4.95 -1.72 -11.65
N ILE A 62 -5.68 -2.60 -10.97
CA ILE A 62 -6.59 -3.57 -11.61
C ILE A 62 -7.89 -2.89 -12.06
N GLN A 63 -8.22 -1.73 -11.50
CA GLN A 63 -9.35 -0.91 -11.90
C GLN A 63 -8.92 0.11 -12.94
N GLU A 64 -9.86 0.50 -13.81
CA GLU A 64 -9.69 1.66 -14.68
C GLU A 64 -10.14 2.93 -13.96
N GLY A 65 -9.50 4.06 -14.24
CA GLY A 65 -9.89 5.34 -13.67
C GLY A 65 -8.90 6.47 -13.96
N GLU A 66 -9.31 7.67 -13.67
CA GLU A 66 -8.49 8.87 -13.84
C GLU A 66 -7.20 8.76 -13.01
N GLY A 67 -6.06 9.03 -13.65
CA GLY A 67 -4.74 8.98 -13.02
C GLY A 67 -4.20 7.56 -12.81
N ILE A 68 -4.76 6.55 -13.48
CA ILE A 68 -4.19 5.22 -13.62
C ILE A 68 -3.55 5.16 -15.00
N ASP A 69 -2.21 5.00 -15.05
CA ASP A 69 -1.44 4.99 -16.29
C ASP A 69 -1.43 3.61 -16.93
N LEU A 70 -1.52 2.56 -16.12
CA LEU A 70 -1.49 1.16 -16.52
C LEU A 70 -2.64 0.41 -15.85
N HIS A 71 -3.42 -0.27 -16.67
CA HIS A 71 -4.47 -1.19 -16.21
C HIS A 71 -4.01 -2.63 -16.44
N GLY A 72 -4.08 -3.47 -15.41
CA GLY A 72 -3.72 -4.88 -15.56
C GLY A 72 -3.78 -5.68 -14.27
N ASP A 73 -3.83 -7.00 -14.45
CA ASP A 73 -3.92 -7.97 -13.38
C ASP A 73 -2.54 -8.59 -13.10
N LEU A 74 -2.12 -8.60 -11.84
CA LEU A 74 -0.87 -9.25 -11.40
C LEU A 74 -0.94 -10.78 -11.49
N TYR A 75 -2.11 -11.36 -11.68
CA TYR A 75 -2.25 -12.78 -11.96
C TYR A 75 -1.92 -13.13 -13.42
N ASP A 76 -1.97 -12.17 -14.35
CA ASP A 76 -1.54 -12.34 -15.73
C ASP A 76 0.00 -12.33 -15.85
N ASP A 77 0.60 -13.50 -16.05
CA ASP A 77 2.06 -13.65 -16.17
C ASP A 77 2.63 -12.92 -17.38
N ALA A 78 1.89 -12.81 -18.49
CA ALA A 78 2.34 -12.08 -19.68
C ALA A 78 2.35 -10.57 -19.41
N PHE A 79 1.37 -10.05 -18.65
CA PHE A 79 1.37 -8.66 -18.23
C PHE A 79 2.55 -8.36 -17.30
N VAL A 80 2.79 -9.20 -16.29
CA VAL A 80 3.92 -9.03 -15.35
C VAL A 80 5.27 -9.11 -16.08
N ALA A 81 5.42 -10.00 -17.06
CA ALA A 81 6.63 -10.10 -17.87
C ALA A 81 6.89 -8.81 -18.68
N ARG A 82 5.84 -8.19 -19.24
CA ARG A 82 5.96 -6.88 -19.92
C ARG A 82 6.43 -5.78 -18.96
N LEU A 83 5.91 -5.75 -17.73
CA LEU A 83 6.37 -4.80 -16.72
C LEU A 83 7.86 -4.97 -16.42
N GLY A 84 8.36 -6.21 -16.32
CA GLY A 84 9.78 -6.52 -16.13
C GLY A 84 10.67 -5.99 -17.23
N GLY A 85 10.16 -5.91 -18.49
CA GLY A 85 10.86 -5.33 -19.65
C GLY A 85 10.78 -3.81 -19.74
N SER A 86 10.00 -3.13 -18.91
CA SER A 86 9.72 -1.68 -19.04
C SER A 86 10.77 -0.78 -18.39
N GLY A 87 11.80 -1.34 -17.74
CA GLY A 87 12.94 -0.58 -17.22
C GLY A 87 12.69 0.15 -15.90
N TYR A 88 11.68 -0.25 -15.13
CA TYR A 88 11.46 0.28 -13.78
C TYR A 88 12.68 0.04 -12.88
N ARG A 89 13.04 1.05 -12.10
CA ARG A 89 14.11 0.97 -11.12
C ARG A 89 13.61 0.83 -9.70
N SER A 90 12.36 1.20 -9.45
CA SER A 90 11.73 1.02 -8.15
C SER A 90 10.25 0.68 -8.26
N LEU A 91 9.74 0.08 -7.18
CA LEU A 91 8.36 -0.33 -7.04
C LEU A 91 7.84 0.10 -5.67
N LEU A 92 6.63 0.67 -5.67
CA LEU A 92 5.85 0.95 -4.47
C LEU A 92 4.59 0.10 -4.52
N CYS A 93 4.34 -0.72 -3.49
CA CYS A 93 3.14 -1.56 -3.38
C CYS A 93 2.61 -1.51 -1.95
N CYS A 94 1.55 -0.75 -1.75
CA CYS A 94 1.02 -0.44 -0.42
C CYS A 94 -0.37 -0.98 -0.22
N ASN A 95 -0.54 -1.82 0.82
CA ASN A 95 -1.84 -2.39 1.21
C ASN A 95 -2.54 -3.10 0.03
N VAL A 96 -1.80 -3.96 -0.66
CA VAL A 96 -2.29 -4.80 -1.77
C VAL A 96 -2.25 -6.27 -1.39
N LEU A 97 -1.20 -6.70 -0.67
CA LEU A 97 -0.96 -8.12 -0.43
C LEU A 97 -1.99 -8.77 0.51
N GLU A 98 -2.70 -8.01 1.31
CA GLU A 98 -3.84 -8.48 2.10
C GLU A 98 -5.10 -8.72 1.26
N HIS A 99 -5.12 -8.22 0.02
CA HIS A 99 -6.25 -8.33 -0.92
C HIS A 99 -6.01 -9.37 -2.02
N VAL A 100 -4.96 -10.17 -1.92
CA VAL A 100 -4.64 -11.23 -2.89
C VAL A 100 -4.69 -12.60 -2.21
N GLU A 101 -5.09 -13.63 -2.96
CA GLU A 101 -5.21 -15.00 -2.43
C GLU A 101 -3.87 -15.59 -2.05
N ASN A 102 -2.82 -15.31 -2.83
CA ASN A 102 -1.46 -15.80 -2.58
C ASN A 102 -0.44 -14.66 -2.52
N PRO A 103 -0.26 -14.02 -1.35
CA PRO A 103 0.68 -12.91 -1.16
C PRO A 103 2.12 -13.24 -1.57
N ALA A 104 2.57 -14.48 -1.31
CA ALA A 104 3.93 -14.90 -1.63
C ALA A 104 4.16 -14.96 -3.15
N ALA A 105 3.20 -15.50 -3.90
CA ALA A 105 3.30 -15.57 -5.35
C ALA A 105 3.31 -14.17 -5.97
N ILE A 106 2.45 -13.26 -5.50
CA ILE A 106 2.43 -11.88 -5.99
C ILE A 106 3.71 -11.14 -5.60
N ALA A 107 4.21 -11.28 -4.37
CA ALA A 107 5.47 -10.69 -3.95
C ALA A 107 6.65 -11.14 -4.85
N ALA A 108 6.75 -12.43 -5.17
CA ALA A 108 7.77 -12.96 -6.06
C ALA A 108 7.64 -12.42 -7.50
N LYS A 109 6.41 -12.22 -8.00
CA LYS A 109 6.19 -11.57 -9.30
C LYS A 109 6.64 -10.12 -9.30
N LEU A 110 6.29 -9.36 -8.27
CA LEU A 110 6.68 -7.96 -8.12
C LEU A 110 8.20 -7.80 -7.96
N GLU A 111 8.85 -8.70 -7.22
CA GLU A 111 10.31 -8.72 -7.10
C GLU A 111 11.00 -8.89 -8.46
N ARG A 112 10.45 -9.73 -9.36
CA ARG A 112 11.01 -9.96 -10.70
C ARG A 112 10.94 -8.74 -11.63
N ILE A 113 9.98 -7.84 -11.43
CA ILE A 113 9.85 -6.61 -12.24
C ILE A 113 11.08 -5.71 -12.07
N ILE A 114 11.67 -5.68 -10.88
CA ILE A 114 12.75 -4.75 -10.55
C ILE A 114 14.12 -5.39 -10.78
N PRO A 115 15.07 -4.71 -11.44
CA PRO A 115 16.41 -5.21 -11.66
C PRO A 115 17.26 -5.27 -10.38
N VAL A 116 18.36 -6.00 -10.43
CA VAL A 116 19.38 -5.96 -9.37
C VAL A 116 19.86 -4.52 -9.17
N GLY A 117 19.99 -4.10 -7.91
CA GLY A 117 20.31 -2.74 -7.49
C GLY A 117 19.09 -1.82 -7.35
N GLY A 118 17.91 -2.24 -7.82
CA GLY A 118 16.68 -1.47 -7.71
C GLY A 118 16.01 -1.59 -6.34
N TYR A 119 15.00 -0.76 -6.09
CA TYR A 119 14.34 -0.63 -4.79
C TYR A 119 12.89 -1.08 -4.83
N LEU A 120 12.46 -1.74 -3.77
CA LEU A 120 11.07 -2.14 -3.57
C LEU A 120 10.60 -1.63 -2.21
N LEU A 121 9.51 -0.88 -2.21
CA LEU A 121 8.88 -0.44 -0.98
C LEU A 121 7.49 -1.09 -0.87
N PHE A 122 7.27 -1.76 0.24
CA PHE A 122 5.99 -2.40 0.53
C PHE A 122 5.44 -1.94 1.87
N THR A 123 4.11 -1.87 1.94
CA THR A 123 3.39 -1.85 3.21
C THR A 123 2.30 -2.91 3.23
N VAL A 124 2.08 -3.49 4.41
CA VAL A 124 1.02 -4.46 4.67
C VAL A 124 0.55 -4.33 6.11
N PRO A 125 -0.74 -4.52 6.40
CA PRO A 125 -1.24 -4.49 7.76
C PRO A 125 -0.51 -5.50 8.66
N ASN A 126 -0.08 -5.04 9.85
CA ASN A 126 0.41 -5.89 10.94
C ASN A 126 -0.70 -6.14 11.97
N SER A 127 -1.37 -5.05 12.39
CA SER A 127 -2.51 -5.07 13.30
C SER A 127 -3.55 -4.09 12.79
N TYR A 128 -4.59 -4.61 12.13
CA TYR A 128 -5.61 -3.82 11.45
C TYR A 128 -6.93 -4.60 11.41
N PRO A 129 -8.09 -3.94 11.53
CA PRO A 129 -9.38 -4.63 11.44
C PRO A 129 -9.60 -5.27 10.08
N TYR A 130 -10.49 -6.26 10.05
CA TYR A 130 -11.02 -6.80 8.82
C TYR A 130 -11.68 -5.69 7.98
N HIS A 131 -11.30 -5.56 6.71
CA HIS A 131 -11.80 -4.53 5.79
C HIS A 131 -11.88 -5.10 4.36
N PRO A 132 -12.98 -5.76 3.98
CA PRO A 132 -13.14 -6.33 2.65
C PRO A 132 -13.22 -5.21 1.59
N ASP A 133 -12.24 -5.19 0.67
CA ASP A 133 -12.16 -4.21 -0.41
C ASP A 133 -11.31 -4.76 -1.58
N PRO A 134 -11.80 -5.58 -2.47
CA PRO A 134 -13.05 -6.37 -2.40
C PRO A 134 -12.96 -7.59 -1.47
N ILE A 135 -11.74 -8.10 -1.20
CA ILE A 135 -11.46 -9.20 -0.26
C ILE A 135 -10.43 -8.75 0.77
N ASP A 136 -10.45 -9.36 1.95
CA ASP A 136 -9.37 -9.25 2.95
C ASP A 136 -9.07 -10.66 3.44
N THR A 137 -7.91 -11.18 3.08
CA THR A 137 -7.46 -12.53 3.45
C THR A 137 -6.98 -12.60 4.89
N MET A 138 -7.01 -11.49 5.62
CA MET A 138 -6.42 -11.35 6.95
C MET A 138 -4.91 -11.62 6.98
N TYR A 139 -4.24 -11.42 5.85
CA TYR A 139 -2.79 -11.49 5.80
C TYR A 139 -2.18 -10.37 6.65
N ARG A 140 -1.67 -10.73 7.82
CA ARG A 140 -1.12 -9.83 8.86
C ARG A 140 0.20 -10.41 9.37
N PRO A 141 1.25 -10.47 8.55
CA PRO A 141 2.52 -11.08 8.93
C PRO A 141 3.22 -10.27 10.02
N SER A 142 4.17 -10.89 10.73
CA SER A 142 5.20 -10.14 11.45
C SER A 142 6.12 -9.44 10.43
N LEU A 143 6.90 -8.46 10.88
CA LEU A 143 7.87 -7.78 10.00
C LEU A 143 8.88 -8.77 9.43
N GLU A 144 9.38 -9.70 10.26
CA GLU A 144 10.33 -10.74 9.87
C GLU A 144 9.74 -11.68 8.83
N GLN A 145 8.52 -12.18 9.05
CA GLN A 145 7.81 -13.03 8.10
C GLN A 145 7.60 -12.32 6.77
N PHE A 146 7.32 -11.00 6.81
CA PHE A 146 7.09 -10.22 5.61
C PHE A 146 8.36 -10.05 4.79
N VAL A 147 9.49 -9.74 5.42
CA VAL A 147 10.79 -9.62 4.76
C VAL A 147 11.24 -10.93 4.12
N GLN A 148 10.91 -12.08 4.72
CA GLN A 148 11.23 -13.42 4.18
C GLN A 148 10.57 -13.73 2.83
N LEU A 149 9.54 -12.97 2.41
CA LEU A 149 8.95 -13.10 1.07
C LEU A 149 9.91 -12.66 -0.05
N PHE A 150 10.97 -11.95 0.27
CA PHE A 150 11.89 -11.32 -0.68
C PHE A 150 13.33 -11.84 -0.51
N PRO A 151 13.59 -13.12 -0.85
CA PRO A 151 14.87 -13.77 -0.55
C PRO A 151 16.06 -13.22 -1.34
N HIS A 152 15.81 -12.46 -2.42
CA HIS A 152 16.85 -11.85 -3.26
C HIS A 152 17.10 -10.38 -2.90
N CYS A 153 16.42 -9.87 -1.87
CA CYS A 153 16.52 -8.49 -1.44
C CYS A 153 17.14 -8.37 -0.05
N ASN A 154 17.89 -7.29 0.16
CA ASN A 154 18.32 -6.86 1.48
C ASN A 154 17.36 -5.81 2.05
N LEU A 155 17.07 -5.92 3.34
CA LEU A 155 16.31 -4.91 4.06
C LEU A 155 17.18 -3.66 4.24
N VAL A 156 16.75 -2.53 3.65
CA VAL A 156 17.38 -1.21 3.82
C VAL A 156 16.83 -0.52 5.05
N GLU A 157 15.50 -0.51 5.19
CA GLU A 157 14.80 0.07 6.33
C GLU A 157 13.48 -0.70 6.55
N GLY A 158 13.14 -0.96 7.81
CA GLY A 158 11.90 -1.63 8.16
C GLY A 158 11.34 -1.11 9.49
N ALA A 159 10.03 -0.99 9.57
CA ALA A 159 9.34 -0.56 10.79
C ALA A 159 7.93 -1.15 10.88
N VAL A 160 7.49 -1.43 12.09
CA VAL A 160 6.08 -1.58 12.42
C VAL A 160 5.55 -0.21 12.80
N GLN A 161 5.00 0.51 11.81
CA GLN A 161 4.54 1.89 11.99
C GLN A 161 3.24 1.91 12.80
N ASN A 162 3.25 2.62 13.94
CA ASN A 162 2.03 2.92 14.68
C ASN A 162 1.29 4.09 13.98
N CYS A 163 0.05 3.82 13.58
CA CYS A 163 -0.78 4.77 12.82
C CYS A 163 -1.92 5.38 13.66
N GLY A 164 -1.87 5.26 14.98
CA GLY A 164 -2.91 5.75 15.89
C GLY A 164 -4.02 4.73 16.12
N THR A 165 -5.09 5.16 16.74
CA THR A 165 -6.26 4.36 17.09
C THR A 165 -7.51 4.85 16.34
N GLY A 166 -8.60 4.09 16.41
CA GLY A 166 -9.88 4.56 15.89
C GLY A 166 -10.35 5.86 16.55
N TRP A 167 -9.99 6.06 17.83
CA TRP A 167 -10.30 7.29 18.56
C TRP A 167 -9.62 8.51 17.96
N ASP A 168 -8.36 8.41 17.58
CA ASP A 168 -7.62 9.50 16.91
C ASP A 168 -8.30 9.94 15.60
N PHE A 169 -8.97 9.01 14.90
CA PHE A 169 -9.77 9.33 13.72
C PHE A 169 -11.08 10.02 14.06
N VAL A 170 -11.73 9.62 15.16
CA VAL A 170 -12.97 10.26 15.65
C VAL A 170 -12.70 11.69 16.05
N GLU A 171 -11.65 11.96 16.82
CA GLU A 171 -11.28 13.31 17.26
C GLU A 171 -10.95 14.24 16.10
N ARG A 172 -10.28 13.73 15.06
CA ARG A 172 -9.91 14.53 13.89
C ARG A 172 -11.05 14.81 12.92
N ASN A 173 -12.07 13.95 12.89
CA ASN A 173 -13.19 14.04 11.95
C ASN A 173 -14.53 13.60 12.59
N PRO A 174 -15.01 14.27 13.64
CA PRO A 174 -16.18 13.82 14.39
C PRO A 174 -17.46 13.73 13.51
N LEU A 175 -17.65 14.68 12.58
CA LEU A 175 -18.81 14.69 11.70
C LEU A 175 -18.84 13.51 10.73
N VAL A 176 -17.68 13.13 10.17
CA VAL A 176 -17.57 11.97 9.27
C VAL A 176 -17.84 10.68 10.03
N MET A 177 -17.38 10.59 11.26
CA MET A 177 -17.65 9.42 12.10
C MET A 177 -19.11 9.32 12.49
N PHE A 178 -19.74 10.42 12.89
CA PHE A 178 -21.20 10.47 13.16
C PHE A 178 -22.01 10.05 11.92
N ALA A 179 -21.64 10.51 10.74
CA ALA A 179 -22.30 10.13 9.49
C ALA A 179 -22.13 8.64 9.20
N LYS A 180 -20.91 8.07 9.39
CA LYS A 180 -20.64 6.63 9.22
C LYS A 180 -21.41 5.77 10.20
N VAL A 181 -21.45 6.16 11.49
CA VAL A 181 -22.22 5.46 12.52
C VAL A 181 -23.72 5.54 12.24
N LYS A 182 -24.23 6.72 11.90
CA LYS A 182 -25.66 6.92 11.56
C LYS A 182 -26.07 6.11 10.33
N ARG A 183 -25.23 6.07 9.27
CA ARG A 183 -25.48 5.29 8.04
C ARG A 183 -25.49 3.77 8.34
N ARG A 184 -24.65 3.33 9.28
CA ARG A 184 -24.56 1.92 9.70
C ARG A 184 -25.71 1.50 10.62
N LEU A 185 -26.16 2.37 11.52
CA LEU A 185 -27.36 2.14 12.35
C LEU A 185 -28.64 2.14 11.52
N ALA A 186 -28.67 2.85 10.39
CA ALA A 186 -29.79 2.86 9.44
C ALA A 186 -29.86 1.62 8.52
N GLY A 187 -29.02 0.59 8.74
CA GLY A 187 -29.04 -0.67 7.98
C GLY A 187 -28.59 -0.57 6.52
N ARG A 188 -28.04 0.58 6.11
CA ARG A 188 -27.51 0.77 4.74
C ARG A 188 -26.05 0.32 4.67
N THR A 189 -25.85 -1.00 4.62
CA THR A 189 -24.56 -1.58 4.26
C THR A 189 -24.53 -1.83 2.76
N GLU A 190 -23.64 -1.21 2.03
CA GLU A 190 -23.49 -1.38 0.57
C GLU A 190 -22.97 -2.79 0.20
N HIS A 191 -22.55 -3.59 1.18
CA HIS A 191 -22.16 -5.00 0.98
C HIS A 191 -22.65 -5.82 2.18
N GLY A 192 -23.55 -6.74 1.93
CA GLY A 192 -24.30 -7.52 2.89
C GLY A 192 -23.49 -8.35 3.88
N GLY A 193 -23.25 -7.80 5.06
CA GLY A 193 -22.64 -8.55 6.16
C GLY A 193 -22.77 -7.87 7.51
N THR A 194 -23.60 -8.43 8.40
CA THR A 194 -23.82 -7.99 9.78
C THR A 194 -22.61 -8.17 10.72
N LYS A 195 -21.51 -8.77 10.27
CA LYS A 195 -20.30 -9.07 11.08
C LYS A 195 -19.37 -7.87 11.34
N GLY A 196 -19.62 -6.70 10.74
CA GLY A 196 -18.64 -5.61 10.71
C GLY A 196 -18.66 -4.63 11.89
N THR A 197 -19.71 -4.56 12.72
CA THR A 197 -19.85 -3.50 13.75
C THR A 197 -19.23 -3.87 15.07
N ALA A 198 -19.41 -5.09 15.54
CA ALA A 198 -18.84 -5.56 16.80
C ALA A 198 -17.31 -5.71 16.74
N SER A 199 -16.76 -5.96 15.55
CA SER A 199 -15.32 -6.11 15.36
C SER A 199 -14.52 -4.79 15.39
N PHE A 200 -15.18 -3.63 15.21
CA PHE A 200 -14.50 -2.33 15.19
C PHE A 200 -14.40 -1.67 16.56
N LEU A 201 -15.27 -1.99 17.52
CA LEU A 201 -15.26 -1.40 18.86
C LEU A 201 -13.90 -1.53 19.58
N PRO A 202 -13.21 -2.68 19.58
CA PRO A 202 -11.89 -2.78 20.18
C PRO A 202 -10.85 -1.85 19.53
N TRP A 203 -11.03 -1.51 18.24
CA TRP A 203 -10.12 -0.67 17.48
C TRP A 203 -10.24 0.82 17.79
N LEU A 204 -11.25 1.23 18.56
CA LEU A 204 -11.29 2.58 19.12
C LEU A 204 -10.07 2.83 20.04
N PHE A 205 -9.59 1.79 20.71
CA PHE A 205 -8.49 1.89 21.67
C PHE A 205 -7.24 1.10 21.26
N LYS A 206 -7.38 0.17 20.30
CA LYS A 206 -6.26 -0.61 19.76
C LYS A 206 -5.60 0.15 18.62
N SER A 207 -4.27 0.25 18.67
CA SER A 207 -3.51 0.92 17.61
C SER A 207 -3.54 0.15 16.30
N PHE A 208 -3.76 0.86 15.20
CA PHE A 208 -3.48 0.38 13.85
C PHE A 208 -1.97 0.31 13.67
N LYS A 209 -1.48 -0.83 13.20
CA LYS A 209 -0.06 -1.04 12.93
C LYS A 209 0.12 -1.56 11.50
N ILE A 210 1.06 -0.95 10.80
CA ILE A 210 1.41 -1.30 9.42
C ILE A 210 2.88 -1.67 9.37
N ASN A 211 3.20 -2.81 8.78
CA ASN A 211 4.57 -3.12 8.39
C ASN A 211 4.94 -2.25 7.20
N CYS A 212 6.06 -1.56 7.30
CA CYS A 212 6.63 -0.76 6.24
C CYS A 212 8.05 -1.25 5.99
N VAL A 213 8.40 -1.60 4.77
CA VAL A 213 9.73 -2.08 4.41
C VAL A 213 10.23 -1.40 3.14
N LEU A 214 11.48 -0.97 3.16
CA LEU A 214 12.26 -0.59 1.99
C LEU A 214 13.33 -1.64 1.77
N LEU A 215 13.30 -2.28 0.62
CA LEU A 215 14.18 -3.35 0.21
C LEU A 215 15.04 -2.90 -0.96
N ARG A 216 16.24 -3.48 -1.09
CA ARG A 216 17.08 -3.34 -2.28
C ARG A 216 17.37 -4.73 -2.84
N LYS A 217 17.11 -4.92 -4.13
CA LYS A 217 17.39 -6.19 -4.79
C LYS A 217 18.89 -6.37 -5.02
N GLU A 218 19.44 -7.47 -4.52
CA GLU A 218 20.89 -7.73 -4.58
C GLU A 218 21.26 -8.87 -5.52
N ARG A 219 20.31 -9.76 -5.84
CA ARG A 219 20.53 -10.95 -6.68
C ARG A 219 19.45 -11.09 -7.73
N GLY A 220 19.78 -11.71 -8.85
CA GLY A 220 18.79 -12.12 -9.86
C GLY A 220 17.83 -13.17 -9.29
N THR A 221 16.57 -13.12 -9.70
CA THR A 221 15.53 -14.12 -9.39
C THR A 221 15.56 -15.24 -10.39
#